data_bf455415dfa0d74f794b5102706cadc2
#
_entry.id   bf455415dfa0d74f794b5102706cadc2
#
_cell.length_a   1.000
_cell.length_b   1.000
_cell.length_c   1.000
_cell.angle_alpha   90.00
_cell.angle_beta   90.00
_cell.angle_gamma   90.00
#
_symmetry.space_group_name_H-M   'P 1'
#
loop_
_entity.id
_entity.type
_entity.pdbx_description
1 polymer ?
#
loop_
_entity_poly.entity_id
_entity_poly.type
_entity_poly.pdbx_seq_one_letter_code
_entity_poly.pdbx_strand_id
1 'polypeptide(L)'
;DRNINRMITVLGSKEKMEEYFGKPISKIREEQREYARNEQTIHLMKQSLLKGLSVTPAEVRAYYKSLPSDSIAIIPAEIEVEIITVEPRIPEAEIESIKERLREFTERVNNGERFSTLAVLYSQHEATAKFGGETGFYGKGELMPEFAAVAFSLTDPTKVSRIVETDDGFHIIQLIEKRGDRVNCRHILLKPEVSATERNEAMVRLDSIADFIRKGKLSFADAAMFYSQDKNTRKNGGLMFNPNTGTAHFQLEELPQEVSKVVYSMNIGEISAPFSMRNPDNDREICAIVRVKNRTKAHKATVEEDFVKLKDIVLQNKQEKLIREWIVNKQKGIYVRIDERWRNCDFQYPGWIK
;
A
#
# COMPACT_ATOMS: atom_id res chain seq x y z
N ASP A 1 -3.85 -17.11 9.57
CA ASP A 1 -3.69 -16.56 10.94
C ASP A 1 -3.52 -15.02 10.93
N ARG A 2 -2.80 -14.42 9.97
CA ARG A 2 -2.60 -12.96 9.87
C ARG A 2 -3.93 -12.19 9.78
N ASN A 3 -4.86 -12.63 8.94
CA ASN A 3 -6.19 -12.02 8.80
C ASN A 3 -7.02 -12.13 10.09
N ILE A 4 -6.94 -13.25 10.80
CA ILE A 4 -7.64 -13.43 12.08
C ILE A 4 -7.09 -12.48 13.13
N ASN A 5 -5.76 -12.35 13.24
CA ASN A 5 -5.15 -11.40 14.16
C ASN A 5 -5.57 -9.95 13.82
N ARG A 6 -5.62 -9.61 12.53
CA ARG A 6 -6.12 -8.30 12.09
C ARG A 6 -7.59 -8.08 12.47
N MET A 7 -8.44 -9.08 12.29
CA MET A 7 -9.84 -9.00 12.71
C MET A 7 -9.99 -8.83 14.23
N ILE A 8 -9.19 -9.55 15.03
CA ILE A 8 -9.15 -9.40 16.49
C ILE A 8 -8.74 -7.96 16.85
N THR A 9 -7.72 -7.41 16.18
CA THR A 9 -7.28 -6.03 16.39
C THR A 9 -8.39 -5.02 16.06
N VAL A 10 -9.09 -5.21 14.95
CA VAL A 10 -10.19 -4.31 14.53
C VAL A 10 -11.39 -4.39 15.48
N LEU A 11 -11.74 -5.58 15.94
CA LEU A 11 -12.89 -5.81 16.85
C LEU A 11 -12.54 -5.56 18.32
N GLY A 12 -11.24 -5.40 18.63
CA GLY A 12 -10.72 -5.03 19.95
C GLY A 12 -10.39 -6.20 20.86
N SER A 13 -11.00 -7.38 20.69
CA SER A 13 -10.63 -8.60 21.45
C SER A 13 -11.11 -9.87 20.74
N LYS A 14 -10.57 -10.99 21.22
CA LYS A 14 -10.94 -12.33 20.79
C LYS A 14 -12.41 -12.64 21.14
N GLU A 15 -12.84 -12.28 22.32
CA GLU A 15 -14.19 -12.48 22.84
C GLU A 15 -15.22 -11.71 22.00
N LYS A 16 -14.93 -10.47 21.65
CA LYS A 16 -15.78 -9.67 20.76
C LYS A 16 -15.83 -10.25 19.35
N MET A 17 -14.76 -10.85 18.87
CA MET A 17 -14.76 -11.54 17.59
C MET A 17 -15.64 -12.80 17.65
N GLU A 18 -15.54 -13.60 18.72
CA GLU A 18 -16.40 -14.78 18.92
C GLU A 18 -17.88 -14.40 19.05
N GLU A 19 -18.17 -13.31 19.74
CA GLU A 19 -19.52 -12.74 19.86
C GLU A 19 -20.07 -12.27 18.49
N TYR A 20 -19.26 -11.51 17.75
CA TYR A 20 -19.63 -10.98 16.42
C TYR A 20 -19.98 -12.10 15.42
N PHE A 21 -19.16 -13.16 15.39
CA PHE A 21 -19.38 -14.29 14.47
C PHE A 21 -20.31 -15.38 15.05
N GLY A 22 -20.66 -15.32 16.33
CA GLY A 22 -21.47 -16.35 17.01
C GLY A 22 -20.79 -17.72 17.06
N LYS A 23 -19.46 -17.77 16.99
CA LYS A 23 -18.66 -19.01 16.89
C LYS A 23 -17.34 -18.88 17.65
N PRO A 24 -16.81 -19.97 18.22
CA PRO A 24 -15.50 -19.97 18.82
C PRO A 24 -14.40 -19.71 17.76
N ILE A 25 -13.33 -19.06 18.17
CA ILE A 25 -12.23 -18.66 17.27
C ILE A 25 -11.56 -19.85 16.57
N SER A 26 -11.57 -21.04 17.20
CA SER A 26 -11.07 -22.27 16.59
C SER A 26 -11.84 -22.61 15.31
N LYS A 27 -13.18 -22.50 15.36
CA LYS A 27 -14.05 -22.76 14.23
C LYS A 27 -13.94 -21.69 13.15
N ILE A 28 -13.84 -20.41 13.55
CA ILE A 28 -13.60 -19.30 12.62
C ILE A 28 -12.25 -19.52 11.88
N ARG A 29 -11.22 -19.96 12.62
CA ARG A 29 -9.91 -20.27 12.05
C ARG A 29 -9.95 -21.44 11.07
N GLU A 30 -10.70 -22.47 11.36
CA GLU A 30 -10.89 -23.62 10.48
C GLU A 30 -11.62 -23.22 9.20
N GLU A 31 -12.74 -22.51 9.32
CA GLU A 31 -13.49 -21.98 8.17
C GLU A 31 -12.63 -21.05 7.29
N GLN A 32 -11.82 -20.19 7.89
CA GLN A 32 -10.90 -19.31 7.14
C GLN A 32 -9.79 -20.08 6.44
N ARG A 33 -9.28 -21.16 7.04
CA ARG A 33 -8.30 -22.04 6.38
C ARG A 33 -8.91 -22.80 5.22
N GLU A 34 -10.13 -23.31 5.40
CA GLU A 34 -10.86 -23.99 4.34
C GLU A 34 -11.15 -23.05 3.17
N TYR A 35 -11.64 -21.84 3.47
CA TYR A 35 -11.85 -20.80 2.49
C TYR A 35 -10.55 -20.48 1.70
N ALA A 36 -9.45 -20.23 2.42
CA ALA A 36 -8.17 -19.93 1.78
C ALA A 36 -7.66 -21.10 0.91
N ARG A 37 -7.87 -22.35 1.34
CA ARG A 37 -7.55 -23.56 0.57
C ARG A 37 -8.36 -23.63 -0.72
N ASN A 38 -9.67 -23.38 -0.61
CA ASN A 38 -10.57 -23.40 -1.75
C ASN A 38 -10.21 -22.30 -2.76
N GLU A 39 -9.98 -21.07 -2.31
CA GLU A 39 -9.53 -19.96 -3.15
C GLU A 39 -8.19 -20.29 -3.85
N GLN A 40 -7.23 -20.85 -3.12
CA GLN A 40 -5.95 -21.25 -3.71
C GLN A 40 -6.14 -22.38 -4.76
N THR A 41 -7.02 -23.34 -4.50
CA THR A 41 -7.34 -24.42 -5.43
C THR A 41 -7.97 -23.87 -6.71
N ILE A 42 -8.95 -22.96 -6.56
CA ILE A 42 -9.60 -22.29 -7.69
C ILE A 42 -8.56 -21.49 -8.50
N HIS A 43 -7.68 -20.75 -7.81
CA HIS A 43 -6.62 -19.97 -8.46
C HIS A 43 -5.69 -20.86 -9.28
N LEU A 44 -5.18 -21.93 -8.69
CA LEU A 44 -4.30 -22.89 -9.38
C LEU A 44 -4.98 -23.57 -10.56
N MET A 45 -6.24 -23.94 -10.41
CA MET A 45 -7.04 -24.52 -11.48
C MET A 45 -7.22 -23.53 -12.64
N LYS A 46 -7.61 -22.28 -12.34
CA LYS A 46 -7.70 -21.22 -13.37
C LYS A 46 -6.36 -20.99 -14.07
N GLN A 47 -5.28 -20.91 -13.31
CA GLN A 47 -3.94 -20.76 -13.86
C GLN A 47 -3.53 -21.92 -14.79
N SER A 48 -3.85 -23.16 -14.40
CA SER A 48 -3.62 -24.34 -15.23
C SER A 48 -4.46 -24.33 -16.50
N LEU A 49 -5.74 -23.95 -16.40
CA LEU A 49 -6.67 -23.87 -17.54
C LEU A 49 -6.26 -22.79 -18.56
N LEU A 50 -5.73 -21.69 -18.07
CA LEU A 50 -5.34 -20.53 -18.88
C LEU A 50 -3.88 -20.61 -19.37
N LYS A 51 -3.15 -21.66 -18.99
CA LYS A 51 -1.75 -21.84 -19.38
C LYS A 51 -1.62 -21.91 -20.90
N GLY A 52 -0.77 -21.03 -21.45
CA GLY A 52 -0.52 -20.98 -22.91
C GLY A 52 -1.56 -20.18 -23.70
N LEU A 53 -2.59 -19.63 -23.06
CA LEU A 53 -3.54 -18.74 -23.73
C LEU A 53 -2.84 -17.45 -24.14
N SER A 54 -2.91 -17.11 -25.41
CA SER A 54 -2.36 -15.89 -25.96
C SER A 54 -3.35 -15.24 -26.92
N VAL A 55 -3.09 -13.98 -27.24
CA VAL A 55 -3.90 -13.20 -28.20
C VAL A 55 -2.98 -12.71 -29.31
N THR A 56 -3.39 -12.97 -30.52
CA THR A 56 -2.68 -12.54 -31.73
C THR A 56 -3.11 -11.12 -32.15
N PRO A 57 -2.25 -10.39 -32.88
CA PRO A 57 -2.64 -9.08 -33.43
C PRO A 57 -3.88 -9.12 -34.33
N ALA A 58 -4.12 -10.24 -35.02
CA ALA A 58 -5.29 -10.43 -35.87
C ALA A 58 -6.59 -10.49 -35.01
N GLU A 59 -6.55 -11.19 -33.88
CA GLU A 59 -7.70 -11.27 -32.97
C GLU A 59 -8.03 -9.90 -32.36
N VAL A 60 -7.03 -9.09 -32.00
CA VAL A 60 -7.25 -7.71 -31.51
C VAL A 60 -7.94 -6.86 -32.56
N ARG A 61 -7.45 -6.89 -33.82
CA ARG A 61 -8.07 -6.14 -34.92
C ARG A 61 -9.49 -6.62 -35.25
N ALA A 62 -9.72 -7.94 -35.21
CA ALA A 62 -11.04 -8.51 -35.45
C ALA A 62 -12.02 -8.10 -34.34
N TYR A 63 -11.60 -8.17 -33.09
CA TYR A 63 -12.39 -7.68 -31.95
C TYR A 63 -12.75 -6.21 -32.09
N TYR A 64 -11.76 -5.35 -32.34
CA TYR A 64 -11.98 -3.90 -32.50
C TYR A 64 -12.99 -3.58 -33.64
N LYS A 65 -12.86 -4.27 -34.79
CA LYS A 65 -13.79 -4.12 -35.91
C LYS A 65 -15.20 -4.61 -35.60
N SER A 66 -15.35 -5.54 -34.67
CA SER A 66 -16.66 -6.09 -34.27
C SER A 66 -17.41 -5.19 -33.29
N LEU A 67 -16.73 -4.20 -32.68
CA LEU A 67 -17.34 -3.30 -31.70
C LEU A 67 -18.18 -2.24 -32.40
N PRO A 68 -19.42 -2.01 -31.95
CA PRO A 68 -20.17 -0.81 -32.32
C PRO A 68 -19.39 0.44 -31.88
N SER A 69 -19.54 1.55 -32.63
CA SER A 69 -18.79 2.79 -32.36
C SER A 69 -19.03 3.39 -30.96
N ASP A 70 -20.15 3.11 -30.33
CA ASP A 70 -20.55 3.52 -28.99
C ASP A 70 -20.01 2.57 -27.90
N SER A 71 -19.60 1.34 -28.28
CA SER A 71 -19.07 0.33 -27.39
C SER A 71 -17.52 0.29 -27.39
N ILE A 72 -16.87 1.15 -28.17
CA ILE A 72 -15.41 1.30 -28.12
C ILE A 72 -15.03 1.88 -26.76
N ALA A 73 -14.15 1.21 -26.03
CA ALA A 73 -13.67 1.64 -24.73
C ALA A 73 -13.10 3.06 -24.79
N ILE A 74 -13.46 3.89 -23.82
CA ILE A 74 -12.83 5.19 -23.61
C ILE A 74 -11.59 4.97 -22.77
N ILE A 75 -10.43 5.33 -23.31
CA ILE A 75 -9.19 5.38 -22.57
C ILE A 75 -9.20 6.68 -21.77
N PRO A 76 -9.10 6.63 -20.44
CA PRO A 76 -9.06 7.84 -19.62
C PRO A 76 -7.82 8.67 -19.93
N ALA A 77 -7.87 9.93 -19.54
CA ALA A 77 -6.69 10.80 -19.60
C ALA A 77 -5.62 10.25 -18.63
N GLU A 78 -4.40 10.14 -19.10
CA GLU A 78 -3.27 9.65 -18.31
C GLU A 78 -2.16 10.70 -18.27
N ILE A 79 -1.36 10.65 -17.23
CA ILE A 79 -0.24 11.55 -17.00
C ILE A 79 1.00 10.76 -16.58
N GLU A 80 2.15 11.14 -17.10
CA GLU A 80 3.46 10.71 -16.59
C GLU A 80 4.09 11.87 -15.81
N VAL A 81 4.50 11.59 -14.59
CA VAL A 81 5.06 12.59 -13.67
C VAL A 81 6.46 12.18 -13.24
N GLU A 82 7.35 13.12 -13.21
CA GLU A 82 8.67 13.01 -12.60
C GLU A 82 8.70 13.84 -11.33
N ILE A 83 9.36 13.33 -10.29
CA ILE A 83 9.43 13.92 -8.96
C ILE A 83 10.87 14.00 -8.45
N ILE A 84 11.19 15.08 -7.77
CA ILE A 84 12.40 15.23 -6.96
C ILE A 84 11.96 15.58 -5.56
N THR A 85 12.39 14.80 -4.57
CA THR A 85 12.04 15.01 -3.18
C THR A 85 13.27 15.36 -2.33
N VAL A 86 13.07 16.21 -1.34
CA VAL A 86 14.05 16.53 -0.32
C VAL A 86 13.37 16.44 1.05
N GLU A 87 13.95 15.67 1.95
CA GLU A 87 13.51 15.63 3.35
C GLU A 87 14.04 16.89 4.07
N PRO A 88 13.19 17.67 4.75
CA PRO A 88 13.63 18.72 5.64
C PRO A 88 14.55 18.13 6.71
N ARG A 89 15.59 18.87 7.08
CA ARG A 89 16.47 18.44 8.17
C ARG A 89 15.72 18.52 9.49
N ILE A 90 15.85 17.46 10.29
CA ILE A 90 15.36 17.47 11.65
C ILE A 90 16.47 18.07 12.52
N PRO A 91 16.20 19.16 13.27
CA PRO A 91 17.19 19.73 14.16
C PRO A 91 17.63 18.74 15.24
N GLU A 92 18.89 18.73 15.59
CA GLU A 92 19.41 17.86 16.65
C GLU A 92 18.75 18.16 18.00
N ALA A 93 18.40 19.42 18.24
CA ALA A 93 17.64 19.83 19.42
C ALA A 93 16.27 19.16 19.51
N GLU A 94 15.56 18.97 18.39
CA GLU A 94 14.28 18.26 18.36
C GLU A 94 14.46 16.78 18.66
N ILE A 95 15.48 16.15 18.07
CA ILE A 95 15.83 14.75 18.34
C ILE A 95 16.13 14.55 19.82
N GLU A 96 16.90 15.44 20.42
CA GLU A 96 17.25 15.33 21.85
C GLU A 96 16.03 15.59 22.75
N SER A 97 15.17 16.54 22.41
CA SER A 97 13.89 16.78 23.10
C SER A 97 13.02 15.53 23.12
N ILE A 98 12.89 14.83 21.97
CA ILE A 98 12.14 13.58 21.88
C ILE A 98 12.79 12.49 22.76
N LYS A 99 14.10 12.34 22.69
CA LYS A 99 14.82 11.36 23.53
C LYS A 99 14.66 11.65 25.02
N GLU A 100 14.65 12.92 25.41
CA GLU A 100 14.45 13.34 26.79
C GLU A 100 13.03 13.00 27.28
N ARG A 101 12.01 13.27 26.46
CA ARG A 101 10.63 12.86 26.77
C ARG A 101 10.48 11.34 26.88
N LEU A 102 11.13 10.55 26.01
CA LEU A 102 11.11 9.08 26.13
C LEU A 102 11.84 8.57 27.38
N ARG A 103 12.93 9.24 27.80
CA ARG A 103 13.60 8.94 29.07
C ARG A 103 12.68 9.23 30.26
N GLU A 104 12.00 10.39 30.24
CA GLU A 104 10.99 10.74 31.25
C GLU A 104 9.90 9.65 31.33
N PHE A 105 9.35 9.21 30.19
CA PHE A 105 8.36 8.13 30.20
C PHE A 105 8.91 6.84 30.78
N THR A 106 10.17 6.49 30.49
CA THR A 106 10.82 5.33 31.07
C THR A 106 10.96 5.45 32.59
N GLU A 107 11.31 6.64 33.11
CA GLU A 107 11.40 6.89 34.55
C GLU A 107 10.02 6.82 35.22
N ARG A 108 8.97 7.38 34.60
CA ARG A 108 7.59 7.28 35.11
C ARG A 108 7.13 5.82 35.21
N VAL A 109 7.44 4.99 34.21
CA VAL A 109 7.14 3.54 34.29
C VAL A 109 7.92 2.85 35.39
N ASN A 110 9.21 3.15 35.55
CA ASN A 110 10.04 2.61 36.63
C ASN A 110 9.54 3.02 38.03
N ASN A 111 8.86 4.19 38.13
CA ASN A 111 8.24 4.69 39.35
C ASN A 111 6.80 4.17 39.55
N GLY A 112 6.34 3.21 38.75
CA GLY A 112 5.09 2.47 38.92
C GLY A 112 3.91 2.98 38.06
N GLU A 113 4.11 3.93 37.17
CA GLU A 113 3.09 4.32 36.21
C GLU A 113 2.92 3.24 35.13
N ARG A 114 1.69 3.02 34.69
CA ARG A 114 1.43 1.99 33.68
C ARG A 114 1.90 2.45 32.30
N PHE A 115 2.76 1.67 31.66
CA PHE A 115 3.20 1.90 30.28
C PHE A 115 2.05 2.09 29.30
N SER A 116 0.98 1.28 29.45
CA SER A 116 -0.21 1.36 28.61
C SER A 116 -0.93 2.72 28.71
N THR A 117 -0.94 3.34 29.89
CA THR A 117 -1.52 4.67 30.07
C THR A 117 -0.72 5.73 29.31
N LEU A 118 0.59 5.69 29.42
CA LEU A 118 1.48 6.60 28.68
C LEU A 118 1.35 6.39 27.16
N ALA A 119 1.24 5.13 26.72
CA ALA A 119 1.06 4.83 25.31
C ALA A 119 -0.25 5.42 24.76
N VAL A 120 -1.36 5.31 25.49
CA VAL A 120 -2.65 5.90 25.09
C VAL A 120 -2.57 7.43 24.99
N LEU A 121 -1.85 8.06 25.92
CA LEU A 121 -1.80 9.53 26.02
C LEU A 121 -0.80 10.17 25.06
N TYR A 122 0.32 9.50 24.79
CA TYR A 122 1.47 10.16 24.15
C TYR A 122 1.99 9.46 22.89
N SER A 123 1.64 8.19 22.65
CA SER A 123 2.15 7.48 21.47
C SER A 123 1.53 8.03 20.18
N GLN A 124 2.37 8.37 19.23
CA GLN A 124 1.97 8.82 17.88
C GLN A 124 1.76 7.64 16.90
N HIS A 125 1.82 6.39 17.38
CA HIS A 125 1.45 5.22 16.58
C HIS A 125 -0.06 4.93 16.73
N GLU A 126 -0.89 5.55 15.91
CA GLU A 126 -2.36 5.52 16.02
C GLU A 126 -2.96 4.11 16.10
N ALA A 127 -2.35 3.16 15.36
CA ALA A 127 -2.85 1.79 15.30
C ALA A 127 -2.78 1.06 16.66
N THR A 128 -1.76 1.36 17.49
CA THR A 128 -1.55 0.69 18.79
C THR A 128 -1.82 1.58 19.99
N ALA A 129 -1.71 2.91 19.86
CA ALA A 129 -1.89 3.85 20.96
C ALA A 129 -3.18 3.61 21.73
N LYS A 130 -4.33 3.52 21.04
CA LYS A 130 -5.65 3.27 21.63
C LYS A 130 -5.77 1.93 22.36
N PHE A 131 -4.85 1.00 22.12
CA PHE A 131 -4.77 -0.30 22.80
C PHE A 131 -3.61 -0.34 23.81
N GLY A 132 -3.17 0.81 24.33
CA GLY A 132 -2.08 0.90 25.29
C GLY A 132 -0.71 0.54 24.69
N GLY A 133 -0.52 0.75 23.40
CA GLY A 133 0.71 0.49 22.68
C GLY A 133 0.93 -0.98 22.28
N GLU A 134 -0.04 -1.88 22.53
CA GLU A 134 0.10 -3.32 22.28
C GLU A 134 0.14 -3.64 20.79
N THR A 135 1.19 -4.37 20.39
CA THR A 135 1.41 -4.75 18.99
C THR A 135 0.67 -6.03 18.59
N GLY A 136 0.40 -6.93 19.53
CA GLY A 136 0.06 -8.33 19.24
C GLY A 136 1.33 -9.17 18.95
N PHE A 137 1.13 -10.43 18.57
CA PHE A 137 2.22 -11.38 18.34
C PHE A 137 2.80 -11.25 16.93
N TYR A 138 4.06 -10.85 16.83
CA TYR A 138 4.83 -10.76 15.59
C TYR A 138 6.06 -11.65 15.62
N GLY A 139 6.40 -12.24 14.48
CA GLY A 139 7.69 -12.88 14.23
C GLY A 139 8.77 -11.85 13.89
N LYS A 140 10.03 -12.26 14.00
CA LYS A 140 11.20 -11.36 13.82
C LYS A 140 11.21 -10.68 12.43
N GLY A 141 10.80 -11.38 11.38
CA GLY A 141 10.76 -10.84 10.02
C GLY A 141 9.50 -10.01 9.68
N GLU A 142 8.59 -9.85 10.64
CA GLU A 142 7.34 -9.08 10.45
C GLU A 142 7.44 -7.68 11.06
N LEU A 143 8.52 -7.37 11.77
CA LEU A 143 8.83 -6.09 12.43
C LEU A 143 10.02 -5.43 11.74
N MET A 144 10.13 -4.11 11.88
CA MET A 144 11.34 -3.38 11.46
C MET A 144 12.58 -3.95 12.13
N PRO A 145 13.72 -4.10 11.43
CA PRO A 145 14.90 -4.78 11.95
C PRO A 145 15.40 -4.24 13.30
N GLU A 146 15.44 -2.91 13.45
CA GLU A 146 15.89 -2.21 14.66
C GLU A 146 14.95 -2.48 15.84
N PHE A 147 13.64 -2.40 15.57
CA PHE A 147 12.60 -2.69 16.56
C PHE A 147 12.64 -4.18 16.95
N ALA A 148 12.71 -5.09 15.98
CA ALA A 148 12.79 -6.52 16.20
C ALA A 148 14.03 -6.90 17.03
N ALA A 149 15.20 -6.33 16.73
CA ALA A 149 16.43 -6.61 17.46
C ALA A 149 16.28 -6.34 18.95
N VAL A 150 15.61 -5.24 19.32
CA VAL A 150 15.39 -4.89 20.72
C VAL A 150 14.23 -5.70 21.32
N ALA A 151 13.06 -5.78 20.64
CA ALA A 151 11.90 -6.50 21.15
C ALA A 151 12.20 -7.97 21.49
N PHE A 152 12.96 -8.64 20.61
CA PHE A 152 13.37 -10.04 20.83
C PHE A 152 14.48 -10.21 21.89
N SER A 153 15.24 -9.16 22.21
CA SER A 153 16.24 -9.20 23.29
C SER A 153 15.64 -9.01 24.69
N LEU A 154 14.46 -8.41 24.80
CA LEU A 154 13.79 -8.19 26.07
C LEU A 154 13.43 -9.53 26.74
N THR A 155 13.69 -9.66 28.04
CA THR A 155 13.36 -10.84 28.84
C THR A 155 12.48 -10.54 30.03
N ASP A 156 12.46 -9.29 30.48
CA ASP A 156 11.76 -8.84 31.68
C ASP A 156 10.57 -7.94 31.28
N PRO A 157 9.31 -8.38 31.54
CA PRO A 157 8.12 -7.60 31.22
C PRO A 157 7.95 -6.32 32.04
N THR A 158 8.67 -6.17 33.13
CA THR A 158 8.60 -4.98 34.00
C THR A 158 9.47 -3.85 33.50
N LYS A 159 10.47 -4.15 32.65
CA LYS A 159 11.47 -3.19 32.19
C LYS A 159 11.09 -2.60 30.83
N VAL A 160 11.42 -1.32 30.66
CA VAL A 160 11.35 -0.60 29.40
C VAL A 160 12.70 -0.71 28.68
N SER A 161 12.68 -0.82 27.38
CA SER A 161 13.87 -0.88 26.53
C SER A 161 14.65 0.44 26.56
N ARG A 162 15.87 0.40 26.04
CA ARG A 162 16.52 1.62 25.53
C ARG A 162 15.69 2.22 24.41
N ILE A 163 15.95 3.50 24.10
CA ILE A 163 15.36 4.18 22.94
C ILE A 163 15.83 3.47 21.66
N VAL A 164 14.89 3.17 20.77
CA VAL A 164 15.11 2.52 19.48
C VAL A 164 14.74 3.52 18.40
N GLU A 165 15.66 3.80 17.51
CA GLU A 165 15.43 4.62 16.33
C GLU A 165 15.07 3.72 15.14
N THR A 166 14.02 4.08 14.41
CA THR A 166 13.54 3.41 13.21
C THR A 166 13.17 4.44 12.14
N ASP A 167 12.80 3.97 10.97
CA ASP A 167 12.27 4.87 9.92
C ASP A 167 10.99 5.60 10.34
N ASP A 168 10.20 5.07 11.30
CA ASP A 168 8.99 5.73 11.81
C ASP A 168 9.26 6.81 12.87
N GLY A 169 10.42 6.77 13.54
CA GLY A 169 10.79 7.68 14.62
C GLY A 169 11.48 6.97 15.79
N PHE A 170 11.27 7.48 17.01
CA PHE A 170 11.91 6.99 18.23
C PHE A 170 10.92 6.21 19.08
N HIS A 171 11.33 5.02 19.50
CA HIS A 171 10.48 4.12 20.28
C HIS A 171 11.10 3.78 21.63
N ILE A 172 10.25 3.54 22.61
CA ILE A 172 10.55 2.70 23.79
C ILE A 172 9.59 1.51 23.78
N ILE A 173 10.08 0.35 24.21
CA ILE A 173 9.39 -0.92 24.06
C ILE A 173 9.34 -1.62 25.43
N GLN A 174 8.19 -2.21 25.78
CA GLN A 174 8.03 -3.08 26.93
C GLN A 174 7.51 -4.44 26.45
N LEU A 175 8.13 -5.50 26.94
CA LEU A 175 7.71 -6.88 26.67
C LEU A 175 6.38 -7.16 27.38
N ILE A 176 5.44 -7.82 26.68
CA ILE A 176 4.25 -8.42 27.31
C ILE A 176 4.49 -9.92 27.49
N GLU A 177 4.74 -10.60 26.37
CA GLU A 177 4.87 -12.06 26.35
C GLU A 177 5.70 -12.53 25.14
N LYS A 178 6.39 -13.66 25.30
CA LYS A 178 7.02 -14.41 24.21
C LYS A 178 6.35 -15.77 24.04
N ARG A 179 6.08 -16.15 22.81
CA ARG A 179 5.56 -17.48 22.44
C ARG A 179 6.35 -18.05 21.28
N GLY A 180 7.26 -18.96 21.59
CA GLY A 180 8.15 -19.55 20.59
C GLY A 180 8.98 -18.49 19.87
N ASP A 181 8.80 -18.39 18.56
CA ASP A 181 9.47 -17.43 17.66
C ASP A 181 8.72 -16.09 17.51
N ARG A 182 7.71 -15.83 18.37
CA ARG A 182 6.90 -14.61 18.33
C ARG A 182 6.98 -13.84 19.64
N VAL A 183 6.90 -12.51 19.50
CA VAL A 183 6.91 -11.58 20.63
C VAL A 183 5.67 -10.69 20.56
N ASN A 184 5.02 -10.46 21.73
CA ASN A 184 4.03 -9.43 21.94
C ASN A 184 4.62 -8.34 22.84
N CYS A 185 4.59 -7.10 22.35
CA CYS A 185 5.16 -5.95 23.05
C CYS A 185 4.15 -4.81 23.14
N ARG A 186 4.45 -3.85 24.02
CA ARG A 186 3.90 -2.48 23.95
C ARG A 186 5.01 -1.54 23.53
N HIS A 187 4.64 -0.50 22.79
CA HIS A 187 5.58 0.54 22.43
C HIS A 187 4.94 1.95 22.50
N ILE A 188 5.78 2.94 22.73
CA ILE A 188 5.46 4.36 22.55
C ILE A 188 6.35 4.84 21.44
N LEU A 189 5.74 5.43 20.42
CA LEU A 189 6.41 6.07 19.30
C LEU A 189 6.28 7.59 19.44
N LEU A 190 7.39 8.31 19.34
CA LEU A 190 7.42 9.75 19.09
C LEU A 190 8.12 10.00 17.75
N LYS A 191 7.48 10.80 16.91
CA LYS A 191 7.99 11.20 15.59
C LYS A 191 8.58 12.60 15.71
N PRO A 192 9.79 12.85 15.14
CA PRO A 192 10.31 14.21 15.10
C PRO A 192 9.45 15.08 14.18
N GLU A 193 9.17 16.29 14.63
CA GLU A 193 8.40 17.28 13.89
C GLU A 193 9.34 18.19 13.09
N VAL A 194 8.94 18.47 11.86
CA VAL A 194 9.64 19.41 10.99
C VAL A 194 9.10 20.81 11.28
N SER A 195 9.95 21.72 11.72
CA SER A 195 9.55 23.11 11.92
C SER A 195 9.36 23.85 10.57
N ALA A 196 8.68 25.00 10.64
CA ALA A 196 8.48 25.84 9.47
C ALA A 196 9.81 26.33 8.84
N THR A 197 10.86 26.49 9.63
CA THR A 197 12.20 26.92 9.17
C THR A 197 12.84 25.85 8.31
N GLU A 198 12.94 24.61 8.78
CA GLU A 198 13.55 23.49 8.06
C GLU A 198 12.78 23.15 6.78
N ARG A 199 11.44 23.24 6.84
CA ARG A 199 10.58 23.10 5.68
C ARG A 199 10.88 24.16 4.63
N ASN A 200 10.99 25.42 5.04
CA ASN A 200 11.29 26.51 4.14
C ASN A 200 12.70 26.37 3.52
N GLU A 201 13.70 25.96 4.30
CA GLU A 201 15.05 25.68 3.77
C GLU A 201 15.03 24.58 2.70
N ALA A 202 14.28 23.49 2.93
CA ALA A 202 14.13 22.44 1.93
C ALA A 202 13.42 22.94 0.65
N MET A 203 12.40 23.79 0.81
CA MET A 203 11.73 24.41 -0.35
C MET A 203 12.63 25.34 -1.14
N VAL A 204 13.42 26.19 -0.47
CA VAL A 204 14.40 27.07 -1.13
C VAL A 204 15.47 26.26 -1.88
N ARG A 205 15.91 25.15 -1.30
CA ARG A 205 16.84 24.24 -1.96
C ARG A 205 16.22 23.63 -3.23
N LEU A 206 14.97 23.18 -3.16
CA LEU A 206 14.24 22.63 -4.32
C LEU A 206 14.01 23.70 -5.39
N ASP A 207 13.67 24.92 -5.00
CA ASP A 207 13.48 26.02 -5.94
C ASP A 207 14.78 26.33 -6.69
N SER A 208 15.92 26.33 -6.00
CA SER A 208 17.24 26.48 -6.63
C SER A 208 17.52 25.36 -7.65
N ILE A 209 17.15 24.10 -7.32
CA ILE A 209 17.29 22.96 -8.25
C ILE A 209 16.35 23.16 -9.46
N ALA A 210 15.10 23.54 -9.23
CA ALA A 210 14.14 23.82 -10.29
C ALA A 210 14.65 24.93 -11.25
N ASP A 211 15.27 25.95 -10.70
CA ASP A 211 15.88 27.04 -11.47
C ASP A 211 17.05 26.57 -12.33
N PHE A 212 17.91 25.68 -11.83
CA PHE A 212 18.98 25.10 -12.65
C PHE A 212 18.42 24.30 -13.82
N ILE A 213 17.34 23.57 -13.58
CA ILE A 213 16.67 22.78 -14.63
C ILE A 213 15.98 23.71 -15.64
N ARG A 214 15.22 24.73 -15.18
CA ARG A 214 14.57 25.73 -16.06
C ARG A 214 15.55 26.48 -16.93
N LYS A 215 16.77 26.76 -16.42
CA LYS A 215 17.86 27.41 -17.17
C LYS A 215 18.65 26.44 -18.08
N GLY A 216 18.25 25.17 -18.16
CA GLY A 216 18.91 24.16 -18.98
C GLY A 216 20.32 23.75 -18.53
N LYS A 217 20.74 24.13 -17.31
CA LYS A 217 22.03 23.77 -16.74
C LYS A 217 22.12 22.32 -16.29
N LEU A 218 20.98 21.71 -16.02
CA LEU A 218 20.87 20.35 -15.57
C LEU A 218 19.56 19.74 -16.12
N SER A 219 19.60 18.47 -16.52
CA SER A 219 18.37 17.77 -16.87
C SER A 219 17.57 17.40 -15.61
N PHE A 220 16.25 17.22 -15.72
CA PHE A 220 15.45 16.78 -14.58
C PHE A 220 15.91 15.40 -14.07
N ALA A 221 16.27 14.50 -14.99
CA ALA A 221 16.76 13.17 -14.66
C ALA A 221 18.09 13.20 -13.88
N ASP A 222 19.04 14.04 -14.29
CA ASP A 222 20.29 14.20 -13.56
C ASP A 222 20.05 14.85 -12.20
N ALA A 223 19.18 15.87 -12.14
CA ALA A 223 18.81 16.50 -10.88
C ALA A 223 18.16 15.49 -9.92
N ALA A 224 17.28 14.61 -10.41
CA ALA A 224 16.70 13.54 -9.62
C ALA A 224 17.77 12.58 -9.09
N MET A 225 18.71 12.17 -9.93
CA MET A 225 19.79 11.28 -9.55
C MET A 225 20.72 11.87 -8.47
N PHE A 226 21.03 13.15 -8.56
CA PHE A 226 22.00 13.80 -7.66
C PHE A 226 21.36 14.33 -6.37
N TYR A 227 20.14 14.86 -6.45
CA TYR A 227 19.53 15.62 -5.34
C TYR A 227 18.30 14.97 -4.71
N SER A 228 17.59 14.08 -5.44
CA SER A 228 16.40 13.43 -4.89
C SER A 228 16.76 12.44 -3.80
N GLN A 229 16.00 12.45 -2.72
CA GLN A 229 16.10 11.50 -1.61
C GLN A 229 15.08 10.36 -1.73
N ASP A 230 14.19 10.41 -2.72
CA ASP A 230 13.27 9.31 -3.00
C ASP A 230 14.01 8.09 -3.58
N LYS A 231 14.01 7.01 -2.83
CA LYS A 231 14.68 5.75 -3.20
C LYS A 231 14.05 5.07 -4.42
N ASN A 232 12.75 5.29 -4.64
CA ASN A 232 11.97 4.61 -5.66
C ASN A 232 12.15 5.23 -7.05
N THR A 233 12.21 6.56 -7.13
CA THR A 233 12.26 7.29 -8.40
C THR A 233 13.64 7.83 -8.76
N ARG A 234 14.50 8.07 -7.77
CA ARG A 234 15.84 8.67 -7.94
C ARG A 234 16.65 8.04 -9.06
N LYS A 235 16.73 6.69 -9.09
CA LYS A 235 17.54 5.95 -10.08
C LYS A 235 16.91 5.89 -11.47
N ASN A 236 15.64 6.26 -11.57
CA ASN A 236 14.86 6.28 -12.81
C ASN A 236 14.58 7.72 -13.30
N GLY A 237 15.50 8.65 -13.02
CA GLY A 237 15.37 10.03 -13.46
C GLY A 237 14.21 10.79 -12.83
N GLY A 238 13.72 10.35 -11.68
CA GLY A 238 12.57 10.91 -11.00
C GLY A 238 11.20 10.38 -11.47
N LEU A 239 11.15 9.50 -12.48
CA LEU A 239 9.91 9.00 -13.05
C LEU A 239 9.13 8.17 -12.02
N MET A 240 7.90 8.58 -11.74
CA MET A 240 6.99 7.86 -10.84
C MET A 240 6.45 6.60 -11.50
N PHE A 241 6.23 5.57 -10.68
CA PHE A 241 5.68 4.28 -11.10
C PHE A 241 4.37 4.01 -10.37
N ASN A 242 3.36 3.62 -11.13
CA ASN A 242 2.06 3.21 -10.59
C ASN A 242 2.15 1.75 -10.11
N PRO A 243 2.05 1.49 -8.80
CA PRO A 243 2.17 0.13 -8.27
C PRO A 243 1.03 -0.80 -8.70
N ASN A 244 -0.12 -0.24 -9.10
CA ASN A 244 -1.29 -1.03 -9.51
C ASN A 244 -1.14 -1.56 -10.93
N THR A 245 -0.55 -0.77 -11.83
CA THR A 245 -0.40 -1.12 -13.26
C THR A 245 1.01 -1.57 -13.63
N GLY A 246 2.02 -1.26 -12.80
CA GLY A 246 3.44 -1.50 -13.10
C GLY A 246 3.97 -0.62 -14.23
N THR A 247 3.31 0.50 -14.54
CA THR A 247 3.69 1.45 -15.60
C THR A 247 3.95 2.84 -15.03
N ALA A 248 4.42 3.76 -15.85
CA ALA A 248 4.58 5.18 -15.47
C ALA A 248 3.31 6.02 -15.70
N HIS A 249 2.24 5.41 -16.20
CA HIS A 249 0.99 6.08 -16.50
C HIS A 249 0.06 6.08 -15.30
N PHE A 250 -0.47 7.24 -14.96
CA PHE A 250 -1.42 7.45 -13.87
C PHE A 250 -2.66 8.14 -14.38
N GLN A 251 -3.82 7.72 -13.89
CA GLN A 251 -4.97 8.62 -13.82
C GLN A 251 -4.73 9.61 -12.66
N LEU A 252 -5.35 10.80 -12.72
CA LEU A 252 -5.11 11.83 -11.70
C LEU A 252 -5.45 11.37 -10.27
N GLU A 253 -6.47 10.50 -10.15
CA GLU A 253 -6.94 9.94 -8.88
C GLU A 253 -5.98 8.90 -8.29
N GLU A 254 -5.08 8.33 -9.09
CA GLU A 254 -4.10 7.34 -8.67
C GLU A 254 -2.82 7.96 -8.12
N LEU A 255 -2.59 9.27 -8.38
CA LEU A 255 -1.46 10.01 -7.83
C LEU A 255 -1.70 10.37 -6.36
N PRO A 256 -0.62 10.53 -5.56
CA PRO A 256 -0.73 11.18 -4.24
C PRO A 256 -1.49 12.51 -4.34
N GLN A 257 -2.35 12.79 -3.37
CA GLN A 257 -3.29 13.91 -3.43
C GLN A 257 -2.59 15.26 -3.67
N GLU A 258 -1.46 15.49 -3.04
CA GLU A 258 -0.68 16.72 -3.17
C GLU A 258 -0.08 16.85 -4.56
N VAL A 259 0.45 15.75 -5.11
CA VAL A 259 0.99 15.71 -6.47
C VAL A 259 -0.13 15.96 -7.48
N SER A 260 -1.26 15.27 -7.32
CA SER A 260 -2.43 15.42 -8.21
C SER A 260 -2.94 16.87 -8.27
N LYS A 261 -3.03 17.54 -7.12
CA LYS A 261 -3.43 18.98 -7.05
C LYS A 261 -2.47 19.87 -7.81
N VAL A 262 -1.17 19.64 -7.70
CA VAL A 262 -0.14 20.45 -8.34
C VAL A 262 -0.15 20.21 -9.86
N VAL A 263 -0.10 18.95 -10.30
CA VAL A 263 -0.01 18.66 -11.74
C VAL A 263 -1.29 18.93 -12.51
N TYR A 264 -2.43 19.08 -11.84
CA TYR A 264 -3.74 19.29 -12.48
C TYR A 264 -3.72 20.43 -13.49
N SER A 265 -3.15 21.58 -13.14
CA SER A 265 -3.09 22.80 -13.97
C SER A 265 -1.81 22.95 -14.77
N MET A 266 -0.82 22.04 -14.62
CA MET A 266 0.49 22.15 -15.27
C MET A 266 0.46 21.67 -16.73
N ASN A 267 1.28 22.28 -17.57
CA ASN A 267 1.53 21.86 -18.94
C ASN A 267 2.65 20.82 -19.02
N ILE A 268 2.71 20.11 -20.15
CA ILE A 268 3.81 19.16 -20.42
C ILE A 268 5.15 19.92 -20.43
N GLY A 269 6.14 19.38 -19.72
CA GLY A 269 7.48 19.96 -19.56
C GLY A 269 7.58 21.00 -18.44
N GLU A 270 6.47 21.45 -17.88
CA GLU A 270 6.45 22.45 -16.81
C GLU A 270 6.93 21.82 -15.49
N ILE A 271 7.68 22.60 -14.72
CA ILE A 271 8.19 22.24 -13.39
C ILE A 271 7.44 23.06 -12.35
N SER A 272 6.89 22.40 -11.34
CA SER A 272 6.15 23.07 -10.28
C SER A 272 7.00 24.00 -9.43
N ALA A 273 6.34 24.84 -8.63
CA ALA A 273 6.94 25.38 -7.42
C ALA A 273 7.14 24.26 -6.38
N PRO A 274 8.06 24.39 -5.43
CA PRO A 274 8.19 23.47 -4.32
C PRO A 274 6.91 23.40 -3.48
N PHE A 275 6.55 22.19 -3.04
CA PHE A 275 5.39 21.95 -2.16
C PHE A 275 5.70 20.85 -1.15
N SER A 276 4.95 20.83 -0.03
CA SER A 276 5.05 19.77 0.98
C SER A 276 4.09 18.65 0.65
N MET A 277 4.50 17.42 0.97
CA MET A 277 3.66 16.23 0.90
C MET A 277 4.08 15.21 1.97
N ARG A 278 3.26 14.19 2.16
CA ARG A 278 3.62 13.02 2.95
C ARG A 278 4.29 11.97 2.08
N ASN A 279 5.42 11.42 2.55
CA ASN A 279 6.06 10.29 1.90
C ASN A 279 5.16 9.05 2.03
N PRO A 280 4.72 8.42 0.92
CA PRO A 280 3.82 7.27 0.97
C PRO A 280 4.40 6.04 1.72
N ASP A 281 5.73 5.91 1.79
CA ASP A 281 6.39 4.75 2.38
C ASP A 281 6.47 4.81 3.92
N ASN A 282 6.65 6.02 4.49
CA ASN A 282 6.94 6.18 5.92
C ASN A 282 6.15 7.31 6.59
N ASP A 283 5.21 7.95 5.88
CA ASP A 283 4.38 9.06 6.38
C ASP A 283 5.15 10.29 6.90
N ARG A 284 6.45 10.41 6.58
CA ARG A 284 7.25 11.59 6.92
C ARG A 284 6.91 12.76 6.02
N GLU A 285 7.02 13.98 6.56
CA GLU A 285 6.90 15.19 5.75
C GLU A 285 8.12 15.35 4.86
N ILE A 286 7.89 15.53 3.56
CA ILE A 286 8.90 15.81 2.55
C ILE A 286 8.49 17.02 1.72
N CYS A 287 9.47 17.69 1.13
CA CYS A 287 9.25 18.70 0.12
C CYS A 287 9.55 18.12 -1.28
N ALA A 288 8.78 18.52 -2.26
CA ALA A 288 8.90 17.99 -3.62
C ALA A 288 8.76 19.10 -4.68
N ILE A 289 9.35 18.85 -5.84
CA ILE A 289 9.01 19.48 -7.11
C ILE A 289 8.66 18.38 -8.11
N VAL A 290 7.72 18.66 -8.99
CA VAL A 290 7.28 17.72 -10.02
C VAL A 290 7.38 18.34 -11.40
N ARG A 291 7.56 17.49 -12.41
CA ARG A 291 7.47 17.85 -13.82
C ARG A 291 6.45 16.94 -14.51
N VAL A 292 5.56 17.52 -15.29
CA VAL A 292 4.70 16.74 -16.18
C VAL A 292 5.54 16.32 -17.39
N LYS A 293 5.84 15.01 -17.48
CA LYS A 293 6.62 14.47 -18.60
C LYS A 293 5.76 14.26 -19.84
N ASN A 294 4.57 13.71 -19.63
CA ASN A 294 3.61 13.45 -20.69
C ASN A 294 2.18 13.54 -20.16
N ARG A 295 1.24 13.84 -21.03
CA ARG A 295 -0.19 13.86 -20.72
C ARG A 295 -1.00 13.49 -21.96
N THR A 296 -1.83 12.46 -21.83
CA THR A 296 -2.79 12.09 -22.86
C THR A 296 -4.18 12.61 -22.49
N LYS A 297 -4.99 12.90 -23.49
CA LYS A 297 -6.41 13.22 -23.30
C LYS A 297 -7.22 11.94 -23.31
N ALA A 298 -8.37 11.96 -22.64
CA ALA A 298 -9.33 10.88 -22.79
C ALA A 298 -9.76 10.77 -24.25
N HIS A 299 -9.71 9.57 -24.81
CA HIS A 299 -10.04 9.31 -26.19
C HIS A 299 -10.66 7.92 -26.36
N LYS A 300 -11.36 7.69 -27.46
CA LYS A 300 -11.80 6.34 -27.83
C LYS A 300 -10.56 5.52 -28.22
N ALA A 301 -10.47 4.31 -27.68
CA ALA A 301 -9.35 3.43 -27.98
C ALA A 301 -9.15 3.27 -29.50
N THR A 302 -7.89 3.29 -29.92
CA THR A 302 -7.49 2.99 -31.30
C THR A 302 -6.54 1.78 -31.33
N VAL A 303 -6.52 1.07 -32.45
CA VAL A 303 -5.61 -0.09 -32.57
C VAL A 303 -4.15 0.34 -32.66
N GLU A 304 -3.90 1.55 -33.14
CA GLU A 304 -2.55 2.10 -33.32
C GLU A 304 -1.94 2.55 -32.01
N GLU A 305 -2.70 3.24 -31.17
CA GLU A 305 -2.20 3.85 -29.93
C GLU A 305 -2.41 2.95 -28.70
N ASP A 306 -3.52 2.19 -28.65
CA ASP A 306 -3.95 1.45 -27.48
C ASP A 306 -3.88 -0.08 -27.65
N PHE A 307 -3.02 -0.55 -28.55
CA PHE A 307 -2.94 -1.98 -28.88
C PHE A 307 -2.76 -2.87 -27.65
N VAL A 308 -1.93 -2.46 -26.68
CA VAL A 308 -1.67 -3.26 -25.48
C VAL A 308 -2.92 -3.39 -24.62
N LYS A 309 -3.62 -2.26 -24.38
CA LYS A 309 -4.88 -2.24 -23.60
C LYS A 309 -5.97 -3.05 -24.28
N LEU A 310 -6.13 -2.89 -25.61
CA LEU A 310 -7.07 -3.70 -26.39
C LEU A 310 -6.74 -5.19 -26.36
N LYS A 311 -5.47 -5.54 -26.43
CA LYS A 311 -5.00 -6.92 -26.29
C LYS A 311 -5.35 -7.53 -24.94
N ASP A 312 -5.20 -6.76 -23.85
CA ASP A 312 -5.54 -7.21 -22.51
C ASP A 312 -7.05 -7.42 -22.36
N ILE A 313 -7.87 -6.54 -22.93
CA ILE A 313 -9.33 -6.72 -22.98
C ILE A 313 -9.69 -8.01 -23.75
N VAL A 314 -9.10 -8.22 -24.92
CA VAL A 314 -9.35 -9.44 -25.70
C VAL A 314 -8.88 -10.69 -24.95
N LEU A 315 -7.74 -10.62 -24.27
CA LEU A 315 -7.22 -11.72 -23.48
C LEU A 315 -8.18 -12.05 -22.33
N GLN A 316 -8.65 -11.05 -21.61
CA GLN A 316 -9.61 -11.23 -20.52
C GLN A 316 -10.91 -11.86 -21.02
N ASN A 317 -11.49 -11.35 -22.10
CA ASN A 317 -12.69 -11.93 -22.73
C ASN A 317 -12.49 -13.40 -23.13
N LYS A 318 -11.31 -13.72 -23.68
CA LYS A 318 -10.94 -15.08 -24.09
C LYS A 318 -10.79 -16.01 -22.88
N GLN A 319 -10.22 -15.50 -21.79
CA GLN A 319 -10.10 -16.21 -20.51
C GLN A 319 -11.48 -16.49 -19.89
N GLU A 320 -12.34 -15.48 -19.82
CA GLU A 320 -13.71 -15.62 -19.28
C GLU A 320 -14.52 -16.64 -20.09
N LYS A 321 -14.43 -16.56 -21.41
CA LYS A 321 -15.09 -17.52 -22.31
C LYS A 321 -14.62 -18.94 -22.06
N LEU A 322 -13.30 -19.16 -21.97
CA LEU A 322 -12.73 -20.48 -21.72
C LEU A 322 -13.14 -21.06 -20.37
N ILE A 323 -13.11 -20.23 -19.32
CA ILE A 323 -13.57 -20.63 -17.98
C ILE A 323 -15.06 -20.97 -17.99
N ARG A 324 -15.89 -20.16 -18.65
CA ARG A 324 -17.32 -20.41 -18.80
C ARG A 324 -17.61 -21.76 -19.51
N GLU A 325 -16.97 -21.99 -20.63
CA GLU A 325 -17.11 -23.24 -21.39
C GLU A 325 -16.65 -24.44 -20.57
N TRP A 326 -15.56 -24.32 -19.84
CA TRP A 326 -15.06 -25.36 -18.96
C TRP A 326 -16.06 -25.68 -17.84
N ILE A 327 -16.61 -24.66 -17.17
CA ILE A 327 -17.62 -24.83 -16.11
C ILE A 327 -18.85 -25.56 -16.67
N VAL A 328 -19.42 -25.07 -17.77
CA VAL A 328 -20.60 -25.66 -18.39
C VAL A 328 -20.37 -27.10 -18.80
N ASN A 329 -19.18 -27.42 -19.32
CA ASN A 329 -18.84 -28.80 -19.68
C ASN A 329 -18.67 -29.70 -18.45
N LYS A 330 -18.07 -29.20 -17.36
CA LYS A 330 -17.95 -29.96 -16.10
C LYS A 330 -19.29 -30.21 -15.42
N GLN A 331 -20.21 -29.23 -15.46
CA GLN A 331 -21.57 -29.40 -14.91
C GLN A 331 -22.33 -30.58 -15.52
N LYS A 332 -22.08 -30.93 -16.79
CA LYS A 332 -22.73 -32.06 -17.45
C LYS A 332 -22.39 -33.42 -16.81
N GLY A 333 -21.19 -33.54 -16.26
CA GLY A 333 -20.66 -34.78 -15.65
C GLY A 333 -20.76 -34.84 -14.13
N ILE A 334 -21.30 -33.83 -13.47
CA ILE A 334 -21.38 -33.73 -12.01
C ILE A 334 -22.86 -33.82 -11.56
N TYR A 335 -23.08 -34.56 -10.50
CA TYR A 335 -24.40 -34.53 -9.82
C TYR A 335 -24.49 -33.25 -8.99
N VAL A 336 -25.53 -32.46 -9.25
CA VAL A 336 -25.82 -31.22 -8.53
C VAL A 336 -27.23 -31.33 -7.94
N ARG A 337 -27.35 -31.11 -6.65
CA ARG A 337 -28.62 -30.97 -5.96
C ARG A 337 -28.75 -29.54 -5.43
N ILE A 338 -29.76 -28.82 -5.90
CA ILE A 338 -30.08 -27.46 -5.44
C ILE A 338 -31.37 -27.57 -4.60
N ASP A 339 -31.36 -26.98 -3.40
CA ASP A 339 -32.54 -26.88 -2.55
C ASP A 339 -33.62 -26.09 -3.28
N GLU A 340 -34.89 -26.51 -3.11
CA GLU A 340 -36.04 -25.94 -3.83
C GLU A 340 -36.16 -24.42 -3.65
N ARG A 341 -35.75 -23.90 -2.49
CA ARG A 341 -35.75 -22.46 -2.19
C ARG A 341 -34.83 -21.64 -3.12
N TRP A 342 -33.81 -22.25 -3.72
CA TRP A 342 -32.83 -21.61 -4.56
C TRP A 342 -32.94 -21.93 -6.05
N ARG A 343 -33.93 -22.75 -6.44
CA ARG A 343 -34.08 -23.14 -7.84
C ARG A 343 -34.47 -22.00 -8.78
N ASN A 344 -35.13 -20.97 -8.24
CA ASN A 344 -35.57 -19.81 -9.01
C ASN A 344 -34.55 -18.65 -9.01
N CYS A 345 -33.34 -18.90 -8.52
CA CYS A 345 -32.28 -17.88 -8.54
C CYS A 345 -31.63 -17.80 -9.92
N ASP A 346 -31.21 -16.58 -10.31
CA ASP A 346 -30.38 -16.37 -11.50
C ASP A 346 -28.95 -16.82 -11.20
N PHE A 347 -28.56 -17.94 -11.76
CA PHE A 347 -27.20 -18.49 -11.64
C PHE A 347 -26.30 -17.87 -12.68
N GLN A 348 -25.09 -17.50 -12.28
CA GLN A 348 -24.07 -16.92 -13.16
C GLN A 348 -23.75 -17.81 -14.38
N TYR A 349 -23.86 -19.13 -14.21
CA TYR A 349 -23.65 -20.11 -15.28
C TYR A 349 -24.93 -20.93 -15.46
N PRO A 350 -25.40 -21.13 -16.71
CA PRO A 350 -26.57 -21.94 -16.98
C PRO A 350 -26.28 -23.42 -16.75
N GLY A 351 -27.32 -24.22 -16.47
CA GLY A 351 -27.23 -25.69 -16.38
C GLY A 351 -27.04 -26.25 -14.96
N TRP A 352 -27.22 -25.44 -13.92
CA TRP A 352 -27.25 -25.94 -12.53
C TRP A 352 -28.55 -26.67 -12.16
N ILE A 353 -29.64 -26.33 -12.82
CA ILE A 353 -30.93 -26.99 -12.67
C ILE A 353 -31.10 -27.90 -13.87
N LYS A 354 -31.22 -29.21 -13.60
CA LYS A 354 -31.50 -30.25 -14.61
C LYS A 354 -32.93 -30.63 -14.57
#